data_ec4df3b9e2e8bdfb4e94bd2f0a7eeea3
#
_entry.id   ec4df3b9e2e8bdfb4e94bd2f0a7eeea3
#
_cell.length_a   1.000
_cell.length_b   1.000
_cell.length_c   1.000
_cell.angle_alpha   90.00
_cell.angle_beta   90.00
_cell.angle_gamma   90.00
#
_symmetry.space_group_name_H-M   'P 1'
#
loop_
_entity.id
_entity.type
_entity.pdbx_description
1 polymer ?
#
loop_
_entity_poly.entity_id
_entity_poly.type
_entity_poly.pdbx_seq_one_letter_code
_entity_poly.pdbx_strand_id
1 'polypeptide(L)'
;MIRLQKASLPLVAYFSLACFGFSAVAAKVDFEKEVAPILEMNCVSCHSGDEPEGDFNLTTKVLSMESGSGEGLVPGNPDDSMIYSLTVVDRTDDMLMPPLRTGGPLSKPEAELLKNWIAEGAEWPEGRTLVAKPKPAGNFVSADDFELIKRIHAKIVAQAEKEAGEPADYAKVIPLTQIEFRMVAVPGGEFMMGSPAGEELRKEDEGPQTKVKVDPFWMGKCEVTWDEYEPFMITQVDRRKDGGRIDYDAEKHTVVDAVSQPTPPYTEMSFGMGQHGYPAISMTQHAANKYCQWLSAQTGHFYRLPTEAEWEYACRAGTDTAYSFGDDPEMLKQYAWFYDNSNEKYQKVGLKKPNPWGLHDMHGNVMEWTADQYVPDYFEKIQGHTNNPFIKPVTLYPRSVRGGGWDDDPDRLRSAARRGSDASWKQQDPQLPKSVWYHTDATQLGFRIVRPVKIPSAEEMYFYWNSARDVY
;
A
#
# COMPACT_ATOMS: atom_id res chain seq x y z
N MET A 1 -11.21 93.79 19.23
CA MET A 1 -11.51 93.07 20.51
C MET A 1 -11.64 91.61 20.20
N ILE A 2 -10.55 90.86 20.43
CA ILE A 2 -10.51 89.41 20.20
C ILE A 2 -10.04 88.76 21.51
N ARG A 3 -10.96 87.97 22.10
CA ARG A 3 -10.70 87.23 23.33
C ARG A 3 -9.93 85.94 22.99
N LEU A 4 -8.76 85.76 23.63
CA LEU A 4 -8.00 84.50 23.65
C LEU A 4 -8.64 83.57 24.68
N GLN A 5 -9.04 82.38 24.25
CA GLN A 5 -9.39 81.26 25.13
C GLN A 5 -8.14 80.36 25.32
N LYS A 6 -7.80 80.12 26.56
CA LYS A 6 -6.73 79.19 26.99
C LYS A 6 -7.25 77.75 26.84
N ALA A 7 -6.53 76.95 26.07
CA ALA A 7 -6.73 75.50 26.03
C ALA A 7 -5.86 74.81 27.10
N SER A 8 -6.48 74.07 27.97
CA SER A 8 -5.80 73.20 28.96
C SER A 8 -5.52 71.81 28.32
N LEU A 9 -4.26 71.41 28.37
CA LEU A 9 -3.85 70.08 27.99
C LEU A 9 -4.14 69.06 29.11
N PRO A 10 -4.62 67.86 28.78
CA PRO A 10 -4.72 66.79 29.77
C PRO A 10 -3.39 66.04 29.93
N LEU A 11 -3.06 65.75 31.19
CA LEU A 11 -1.92 64.99 31.63
C LEU A 11 -2.09 63.52 31.18
N VAL A 12 -1.21 63.02 30.30
CA VAL A 12 -1.16 61.61 29.94
C VAL A 12 -0.36 60.84 30.97
N ALA A 13 -1.00 60.02 31.75
CA ALA A 13 -0.36 59.08 32.67
C ALA A 13 0.16 57.86 31.85
N TYR A 14 1.49 57.71 31.83
CA TYR A 14 2.16 56.50 31.32
C TYR A 14 1.93 55.34 32.31
N PHE A 15 1.07 54.42 31.96
CA PHE A 15 1.04 53.11 32.61
C PHE A 15 2.08 52.20 31.96
N SER A 16 3.16 51.94 32.68
CA SER A 16 4.15 50.93 32.29
C SER A 16 3.51 49.54 32.50
N LEU A 17 3.13 48.91 31.38
CA LEU A 17 2.72 47.50 31.39
C LEU A 17 4.00 46.64 31.51
N ALA A 18 4.28 46.14 32.70
CA ALA A 18 5.27 45.11 32.91
C ALA A 18 4.78 43.83 32.26
N CYS A 19 5.30 43.49 31.06
CA CYS A 19 5.11 42.15 30.48
C CYS A 19 5.87 41.14 31.35
N PHE A 20 5.16 40.45 32.24
CA PHE A 20 5.63 39.19 32.80
C PHE A 20 5.60 38.16 31.69
N GLY A 21 6.77 37.91 31.09
CA GLY A 21 6.97 36.76 30.19
C GLY A 21 6.80 35.47 31.00
N PHE A 22 5.67 34.82 30.85
CA PHE A 22 5.55 33.41 31.22
C PHE A 22 6.41 32.63 30.24
N SER A 23 7.65 32.29 30.61
CA SER A 23 8.38 31.20 29.99
C SER A 23 7.61 29.93 30.34
N ALA A 24 6.88 29.41 29.38
CA ALA A 24 6.39 28.04 29.46
C ALA A 24 7.65 27.15 29.57
N VAL A 25 7.91 26.58 30.73
CA VAL A 25 8.88 25.50 30.88
C VAL A 25 8.30 24.35 30.09
N ALA A 26 8.97 23.98 28.98
CA ALA A 26 8.59 22.79 28.22
C ALA A 26 8.54 21.60 29.21
N ALA A 27 7.48 20.81 29.15
CA ALA A 27 7.37 19.62 29.99
C ALA A 27 8.54 18.69 29.64
N LYS A 28 9.21 18.18 30.68
CA LYS A 28 10.33 17.24 30.52
C LYS A 28 9.83 15.96 29.84
N VAL A 29 10.63 15.41 28.93
CA VAL A 29 10.28 14.16 28.21
C VAL A 29 10.16 12.98 29.18
N ASP A 30 9.03 12.27 29.15
CA ASP A 30 8.74 11.11 30.00
C ASP A 30 9.33 9.83 29.37
N PHE A 31 10.36 9.27 30.00
CA PHE A 31 11.03 8.08 29.48
C PHE A 31 10.07 6.90 29.26
N GLU A 32 9.24 6.58 30.26
CA GLU A 32 8.40 5.37 30.21
C GLU A 32 7.27 5.49 29.18
N LYS A 33 6.69 6.69 29.02
CA LYS A 33 5.56 6.88 28.12
C LYS A 33 5.97 7.20 26.71
N GLU A 34 7.11 7.85 26.51
CA GLU A 34 7.47 8.44 25.24
C GLU A 34 8.72 7.79 24.63
N VAL A 35 9.81 7.59 25.39
CA VAL A 35 11.09 7.11 24.88
C VAL A 35 11.18 5.59 24.87
N ALA A 36 10.86 4.92 25.99
CA ALA A 36 10.96 3.46 26.10
C ALA A 36 10.16 2.73 25.00
N PRO A 37 8.93 3.14 24.64
CA PRO A 37 8.22 2.53 23.52
C PRO A 37 8.95 2.63 22.17
N ILE A 38 9.59 3.76 21.88
CA ILE A 38 10.37 3.95 20.64
C ILE A 38 11.55 2.97 20.61
N LEU A 39 12.32 2.90 21.69
CA LEU A 39 13.50 2.03 21.75
C LEU A 39 13.12 0.55 21.72
N GLU A 40 12.11 0.14 22.50
CA GLU A 40 11.66 -1.24 22.58
C GLU A 40 11.11 -1.77 21.23
N MET A 41 10.43 -0.92 20.47
CA MET A 41 9.86 -1.30 19.19
C MET A 41 10.84 -1.20 18.01
N ASN A 42 11.81 -0.29 18.07
CA ASN A 42 12.63 0.02 16.90
C ASN A 42 14.10 -0.41 17.00
N CYS A 43 14.64 -0.58 18.22
CA CYS A 43 16.07 -0.71 18.42
C CYS A 43 16.45 -2.03 19.16
N VAL A 44 15.74 -2.35 20.24
CA VAL A 44 16.14 -3.41 21.18
C VAL A 44 16.14 -4.81 20.54
N SER A 45 15.35 -5.06 19.48
CA SER A 45 15.32 -6.36 18.79
C SER A 45 16.66 -6.76 18.18
N CYS A 46 17.48 -5.79 17.73
CA CYS A 46 18.82 -6.00 17.18
C CYS A 46 19.92 -5.66 18.20
N HIS A 47 19.65 -4.70 19.08
CA HIS A 47 20.62 -4.14 20.02
C HIS A 47 20.38 -4.66 21.45
N SER A 48 20.35 -5.99 21.62
CA SER A 48 20.17 -6.67 22.90
C SER A 48 20.87 -8.04 22.92
N GLY A 49 20.96 -8.67 24.11
CA GLY A 49 21.57 -9.98 24.30
C GLY A 49 23.10 -9.91 24.49
N ASP A 50 23.73 -11.08 24.39
CA ASP A 50 25.17 -11.24 24.63
C ASP A 50 26.02 -10.84 23.42
N GLU A 51 25.45 -10.88 22.21
CA GLU A 51 26.08 -10.48 20.94
C GLU A 51 25.16 -9.49 20.19
N PRO A 52 25.03 -8.24 20.65
CA PRO A 52 24.17 -7.24 19.98
C PRO A 52 24.78 -6.78 18.65
N GLU A 53 23.94 -6.50 17.66
CA GLU A 53 24.42 -5.99 16.36
C GLU A 53 25.25 -4.72 16.54
N GLY A 54 26.45 -4.69 15.94
CA GLY A 54 27.38 -3.57 15.98
C GLY A 54 27.99 -3.28 17.37
N ASP A 55 28.04 -4.28 18.25
CA ASP A 55 28.50 -4.14 19.66
C ASP A 55 27.74 -3.04 20.43
N PHE A 56 26.46 -2.84 20.06
CA PHE A 56 25.63 -1.77 20.58
C PHE A 56 24.43 -2.33 21.37
N ASN A 57 24.45 -2.27 22.70
CA ASN A 57 23.43 -2.82 23.57
C ASN A 57 22.57 -1.73 24.21
N LEU A 58 21.26 -1.73 23.92
CA LEU A 58 20.28 -0.73 24.37
C LEU A 58 19.36 -1.23 25.48
N THR A 59 19.67 -2.33 26.14
CA THR A 59 18.75 -2.91 27.14
C THR A 59 18.73 -2.15 28.46
N THR A 60 19.83 -1.52 28.85
CA THR A 60 19.91 -0.70 30.07
C THR A 60 20.68 0.61 29.81
N LYS A 61 20.48 1.61 30.67
CA LYS A 61 21.21 2.88 30.57
C LYS A 61 22.72 2.68 30.55
N VAL A 62 23.24 1.83 31.43
CA VAL A 62 24.70 1.59 31.57
C VAL A 62 25.24 0.98 30.26
N LEU A 63 24.61 -0.08 29.78
CA LEU A 63 25.03 -0.73 28.53
C LEU A 63 24.91 0.22 27.34
N SER A 64 23.86 1.05 27.28
CA SER A 64 23.72 2.05 26.22
C SER A 64 24.84 3.09 26.23
N MET A 65 25.31 3.50 27.42
CA MET A 65 26.40 4.46 27.55
C MET A 65 27.78 3.85 27.27
N GLU A 66 27.98 2.56 27.57
CA GLU A 66 29.23 1.84 27.34
C GLU A 66 29.39 1.34 25.90
N SER A 67 28.28 1.22 25.15
CA SER A 67 28.25 0.77 23.76
C SER A 67 28.87 1.82 22.82
N GLY A 68 29.29 1.39 21.61
CA GLY A 68 29.84 2.28 20.58
C GLY A 68 31.09 3.01 21.06
N SER A 69 31.97 2.35 21.84
CA SER A 69 33.17 2.96 22.43
C SER A 69 32.87 4.13 23.39
N GLY A 70 31.70 4.14 24.01
CA GLY A 70 31.23 5.17 24.94
C GLY A 70 30.42 6.30 24.29
N GLU A 71 30.15 6.20 23.00
CA GLU A 71 29.32 7.16 22.24
C GLU A 71 27.89 6.66 22.01
N GLY A 72 27.52 5.52 22.55
CA GLY A 72 26.20 4.95 22.38
C GLY A 72 25.07 5.86 22.87
N LEU A 73 25.20 6.32 24.12
CA LEU A 73 24.33 7.32 24.73
C LEU A 73 25.18 8.29 25.55
N VAL A 74 25.26 9.55 25.14
CA VAL A 74 25.96 10.64 25.82
C VAL A 74 24.95 11.61 26.39
N PRO A 75 24.57 11.49 27.68
CA PRO A 75 23.55 12.36 28.28
C PRO A 75 23.90 13.85 28.16
N GLY A 76 22.94 14.64 27.68
CA GLY A 76 23.11 16.06 27.44
C GLY A 76 23.65 16.41 26.05
N ASN A 77 24.10 15.41 25.27
CA ASN A 77 24.72 15.65 23.97
C ASN A 77 24.12 14.72 22.88
N PRO A 78 23.03 15.11 22.23
CA PRO A 78 22.37 14.29 21.21
C PRO A 78 23.26 13.99 20.00
N ASP A 79 24.02 14.97 19.52
CA ASP A 79 24.79 14.84 18.29
C ASP A 79 25.99 13.86 18.44
N ASP A 80 26.50 13.67 19.67
CA ASP A 80 27.53 12.69 20.01
C ASP A 80 26.93 11.35 20.48
N SER A 81 25.61 11.23 20.53
CA SER A 81 24.90 9.99 20.91
C SER A 81 24.53 9.18 19.68
N MET A 82 25.13 8.01 19.44
CA MET A 82 24.84 7.13 18.30
C MET A 82 23.36 6.72 18.23
N ILE A 83 22.73 6.55 19.38
CA ILE A 83 21.30 6.25 19.49
C ILE A 83 20.38 7.32 18.82
N TYR A 84 20.88 8.52 18.62
CA TYR A 84 20.20 9.60 17.92
C TYR A 84 20.88 9.92 16.58
N SER A 85 22.19 10.14 16.56
CA SER A 85 22.90 10.65 15.39
C SER A 85 22.74 9.73 14.17
N LEU A 86 22.71 8.40 14.37
CA LEU A 86 22.47 7.43 13.30
C LEU A 86 21.01 7.36 12.83
N THR A 87 20.07 7.95 13.57
CA THR A 87 18.66 7.97 13.15
C THR A 87 18.35 9.12 12.19
N VAL A 88 19.24 10.09 12.06
CA VAL A 88 19.05 11.31 11.27
C VAL A 88 20.06 11.49 10.13
N VAL A 89 20.91 10.50 9.86
CA VAL A 89 21.76 10.46 8.67
C VAL A 89 20.94 10.35 7.39
N ASP A 90 21.57 10.57 6.23
CA ASP A 90 20.88 10.46 4.95
C ASP A 90 20.27 9.07 4.77
N ARG A 91 19.10 9.00 4.12
CA ARG A 91 18.39 7.74 3.89
C ARG A 91 19.17 6.71 3.05
N THR A 92 20.18 7.17 2.32
CA THR A 92 21.08 6.33 1.52
C THR A 92 22.32 5.90 2.27
N ASP A 93 22.51 6.32 3.52
CA ASP A 93 23.64 5.97 4.35
C ASP A 93 23.47 4.57 4.94
N ASP A 94 24.48 3.73 4.78
CA ASP A 94 24.48 2.35 5.29
C ASP A 94 24.44 2.29 6.83
N MET A 95 24.79 3.36 7.51
CA MET A 95 24.76 3.50 8.97
C MET A 95 23.39 3.93 9.50
N LEU A 96 22.42 4.20 8.63
CA LEU A 96 21.07 4.63 9.06
C LEU A 96 20.41 3.61 10.00
N MET A 97 19.93 4.10 11.17
CA MET A 97 19.25 3.28 12.18
C MET A 97 17.86 3.85 12.53
N PRO A 98 16.79 3.03 12.63
CA PRO A 98 16.73 1.65 12.14
C PRO A 98 16.93 1.57 10.61
N PRO A 99 17.53 0.48 10.10
CA PRO A 99 17.71 0.30 8.68
C PRO A 99 16.36 0.27 7.93
N LEU A 100 16.34 0.73 6.67
CA LEU A 100 15.12 0.71 5.84
C LEU A 100 14.49 -0.69 5.79
N ARG A 101 15.30 -1.75 5.77
CA ARG A 101 14.84 -3.16 5.74
C ARG A 101 14.09 -3.61 6.99
N THR A 102 14.22 -2.90 8.12
CA THR A 102 13.59 -3.25 9.41
C THR A 102 12.47 -2.29 9.80
N GLY A 103 11.94 -1.52 8.84
CA GLY A 103 10.85 -0.58 9.06
C GLY A 103 11.31 0.88 9.13
N GLY A 104 12.53 1.15 8.68
CA GLY A 104 13.07 2.41 8.25
C GLY A 104 13.21 3.49 9.20
N PRO A 105 13.74 4.68 8.88
CA PRO A 105 14.14 5.61 9.91
C PRO A 105 12.97 5.97 10.81
N LEU A 106 13.29 6.39 12.02
CA LEU A 106 12.31 6.98 12.93
C LEU A 106 11.58 8.14 12.23
N SER A 107 10.32 8.34 12.57
CA SER A 107 9.62 9.56 12.15
C SER A 107 10.29 10.80 12.72
N LYS A 108 10.15 11.94 12.05
CA LYS A 108 10.71 13.21 12.55
C LYS A 108 10.30 13.51 14.00
N PRO A 109 9.02 13.32 14.42
CA PRO A 109 8.64 13.50 15.82
C PRO A 109 9.36 12.55 16.79
N GLU A 110 9.56 11.28 16.42
CA GLU A 110 10.27 10.31 17.27
C GLU A 110 11.76 10.65 17.39
N ALA A 111 12.40 11.01 16.29
CA ALA A 111 13.80 11.46 16.31
C ALA A 111 13.97 12.74 17.15
N GLU A 112 13.06 13.71 17.00
CA GLU A 112 13.08 14.94 17.79
C GLU A 112 12.82 14.68 19.29
N LEU A 113 11.97 13.71 19.60
CA LEU A 113 11.72 13.30 20.97
C LEU A 113 12.97 12.67 21.60
N LEU A 114 13.67 11.78 20.90
CA LEU A 114 14.95 11.22 21.35
C LEU A 114 15.97 12.31 21.56
N LYS A 115 16.08 13.25 20.64
CA LYS A 115 16.98 14.40 20.74
C LYS A 115 16.74 15.20 21.99
N ASN A 116 15.48 15.56 22.25
CA ASN A 116 15.09 16.36 23.41
C ASN A 116 15.36 15.59 24.71
N TRP A 117 15.00 14.30 24.78
CA TRP A 117 15.27 13.46 25.92
C TRP A 117 16.77 13.38 26.25
N ILE A 118 17.63 13.20 25.24
CA ILE A 118 19.09 13.16 25.44
C ILE A 118 19.59 14.52 25.90
N ALA A 119 19.15 15.62 25.26
CA ALA A 119 19.52 16.99 25.65
C ALA A 119 19.12 17.32 27.09
N GLU A 120 18.03 16.79 27.59
CA GLU A 120 17.54 16.92 28.98
C GLU A 120 18.31 16.03 29.99
N GLY A 121 19.34 15.30 29.53
CA GLY A 121 20.19 14.47 30.37
C GLY A 121 19.88 12.98 30.36
N ALA A 122 19.06 12.51 29.41
CA ALA A 122 18.73 11.10 29.19
C ALA A 122 18.28 10.42 30.50
N GLU A 123 17.24 10.96 31.16
CA GLU A 123 16.72 10.37 32.39
C GLU A 123 16.15 8.99 32.10
N TRP A 124 16.65 7.99 32.80
CA TRP A 124 16.29 6.60 32.64
C TRP A 124 16.05 6.02 34.05
N PRO A 125 14.89 5.48 34.37
CA PRO A 125 14.57 4.96 35.70
C PRO A 125 15.56 3.88 36.14
N GLU A 126 15.97 3.93 37.40
CA GLU A 126 16.92 2.98 37.98
C GLU A 126 16.36 1.54 37.88
N GLY A 127 17.21 0.62 37.43
CA GLY A 127 16.83 -0.81 37.28
C GLY A 127 15.92 -1.12 36.10
N ARG A 128 15.49 -0.12 35.31
CA ARG A 128 14.65 -0.33 34.12
C ARG A 128 15.46 -1.00 33.00
N THR A 129 15.04 -2.20 32.60
CA THR A 129 15.55 -2.93 31.45
C THR A 129 14.54 -2.88 30.32
N LEU A 130 14.95 -2.48 29.12
CA LEU A 130 14.14 -2.51 27.93
C LEU A 130 14.05 -3.93 27.38
N VAL A 131 12.88 -4.29 26.85
CA VAL A 131 12.61 -5.59 26.24
C VAL A 131 12.06 -5.34 24.85
N ALA A 132 12.60 -6.05 23.86
CA ALA A 132 12.11 -5.96 22.49
C ALA A 132 10.60 -6.22 22.44
N LYS A 133 9.87 -5.30 21.84
CA LYS A 133 8.44 -5.43 21.56
C LYS A 133 8.26 -5.58 20.06
N PRO A 134 7.36 -6.50 19.63
CA PRO A 134 7.01 -6.55 18.22
C PRO A 134 6.42 -5.19 17.82
N LYS A 135 6.87 -4.66 16.70
CA LYS A 135 6.17 -3.51 16.09
C LYS A 135 4.72 -3.94 15.86
N PRO A 136 3.73 -3.13 16.24
CA PRO A 136 2.36 -3.42 15.88
C PRO A 136 2.30 -3.61 14.37
N ALA A 137 1.84 -4.77 13.93
CA ALA A 137 1.70 -5.03 12.50
C ALA A 137 0.84 -3.91 11.89
N GLY A 138 1.45 -3.06 11.08
CA GLY A 138 0.75 -2.20 10.14
C GLY A 138 0.23 -0.84 10.62
N ASN A 139 0.92 -0.08 11.50
CA ASN A 139 0.51 1.31 11.78
C ASN A 139 1.65 2.32 11.87
N PHE A 140 2.74 2.12 11.12
CA PHE A 140 3.67 3.23 10.87
C PHE A 140 3.17 4.09 9.70
N VAL A 141 2.19 4.92 10.00
CA VAL A 141 1.81 6.03 9.14
C VAL A 141 2.89 7.09 9.32
N SER A 142 3.77 7.28 8.31
CA SER A 142 4.51 8.55 8.25
C SER A 142 3.46 9.67 8.27
N ALA A 143 3.61 10.63 9.17
CA ALA A 143 2.65 11.73 9.25
C ALA A 143 2.45 12.40 7.87
N ASP A 144 3.52 12.51 7.09
CA ASP A 144 3.49 13.08 5.73
C ASP A 144 2.68 12.19 4.76
N ASP A 145 2.81 10.85 4.82
CA ASP A 145 2.04 9.94 3.95
C ASP A 145 0.55 9.96 4.29
N PHE A 146 0.20 10.07 5.58
CA PHE A 146 -1.20 10.12 5.99
C PHE A 146 -1.88 11.45 5.67
N GLU A 147 -1.18 12.57 5.76
CA GLU A 147 -1.70 13.86 5.30
C GLU A 147 -1.98 13.86 3.78
N LEU A 148 -1.13 13.20 2.99
CA LEU A 148 -1.40 12.96 1.58
C LEU A 148 -2.71 12.17 1.38
N ILE A 149 -2.88 11.08 2.13
CA ILE A 149 -4.10 10.27 2.06
C ILE A 149 -5.35 11.07 2.43
N LYS A 150 -5.30 11.88 3.48
CA LYS A 150 -6.41 12.78 3.86
C LYS A 150 -6.79 13.75 2.73
N ARG A 151 -5.78 14.30 2.03
CA ARG A 151 -6.01 15.19 0.88
C ARG A 151 -6.67 14.42 -0.29
N ILE A 152 -6.21 13.20 -0.58
CA ILE A 152 -6.81 12.34 -1.60
C ILE A 152 -8.25 11.98 -1.20
N HIS A 153 -8.48 11.58 0.05
CA HIS A 153 -9.80 11.26 0.59
C HIS A 153 -10.77 12.45 0.45
N ALA A 154 -10.36 13.66 0.84
CA ALA A 154 -11.18 14.86 0.68
C ALA A 154 -11.56 15.12 -0.78
N LYS A 155 -10.64 14.89 -1.73
CA LYS A 155 -10.92 14.99 -3.17
C LYS A 155 -11.96 13.95 -3.62
N ILE A 156 -11.84 12.70 -3.12
CA ILE A 156 -12.77 11.61 -3.44
C ILE A 156 -14.19 11.91 -2.91
N VAL A 157 -14.29 12.35 -1.65
CA VAL A 157 -15.58 12.73 -1.05
C VAL A 157 -16.24 13.86 -1.84
N ALA A 158 -15.49 14.92 -2.15
CA ALA A 158 -16.00 16.06 -2.94
C ALA A 158 -16.42 15.67 -4.37
N GLN A 159 -15.81 14.64 -4.96
CA GLN A 159 -16.21 14.12 -6.26
C GLN A 159 -17.49 13.28 -6.16
N ALA A 160 -17.60 12.44 -5.14
CA ALA A 160 -18.76 11.58 -4.92
C ALA A 160 -20.06 12.37 -4.69
N GLU A 161 -19.97 13.55 -4.03
CA GLU A 161 -21.13 14.45 -3.84
C GLU A 161 -21.72 14.96 -5.15
N LYS A 162 -20.95 14.90 -6.25
CA LYS A 162 -21.38 15.33 -7.60
C LYS A 162 -21.96 14.19 -8.42
N GLU A 163 -21.71 12.95 -8.00
CA GLU A 163 -22.09 11.74 -8.73
C GLU A 163 -23.23 11.04 -7.98
N ALA A 164 -24.48 11.37 -8.30
CA ALA A 164 -25.65 10.67 -7.75
C ALA A 164 -26.19 9.69 -8.78
N GLY A 165 -26.56 8.47 -8.36
CA GLY A 165 -27.22 7.47 -9.20
C GLY A 165 -26.91 6.04 -8.80
N GLU A 166 -27.66 5.10 -9.39
CA GLU A 166 -27.41 3.67 -9.25
C GLU A 166 -26.09 3.29 -9.97
N PRO A 167 -25.33 2.33 -9.42
CA PRO A 167 -24.10 1.87 -10.07
C PRO A 167 -24.38 1.32 -11.47
N ALA A 168 -23.69 1.88 -12.48
CA ALA A 168 -23.75 1.43 -13.88
C ALA A 168 -22.31 1.33 -14.42
N ASP A 169 -22.14 0.55 -15.48
CA ASP A 169 -20.86 0.47 -16.19
C ASP A 169 -20.42 1.85 -16.65
N TYR A 170 -19.12 2.11 -16.59
CA TYR A 170 -18.58 3.36 -17.08
C TYR A 170 -17.20 3.18 -17.73
N ALA A 171 -16.86 4.14 -18.57
CA ALA A 171 -15.52 4.34 -19.09
C ALA A 171 -14.98 5.68 -18.58
N LYS A 172 -13.69 5.74 -18.28
CA LYS A 172 -13.03 6.96 -17.83
C LYS A 172 -11.65 7.08 -18.46
N VAL A 173 -11.33 8.29 -18.90
CA VAL A 173 -9.98 8.60 -19.38
C VAL A 173 -9.11 8.96 -18.19
N ILE A 174 -7.91 8.37 -18.13
CA ILE A 174 -6.90 8.75 -17.13
C ILE A 174 -6.50 10.19 -17.41
N PRO A 175 -6.66 11.12 -16.45
CA PRO A 175 -6.31 12.52 -16.63
C PRO A 175 -4.89 12.71 -17.19
N LEU A 176 -4.72 13.72 -18.06
CA LEU A 176 -3.47 14.02 -18.76
C LEU A 176 -3.01 12.96 -19.78
N THR A 177 -3.84 11.96 -20.04
CA THR A 177 -3.59 10.95 -21.08
C THR A 177 -4.78 10.89 -22.04
N GLN A 178 -4.68 10.03 -23.08
CA GLN A 178 -5.82 9.65 -23.91
C GLN A 178 -6.25 8.20 -23.66
N ILE A 179 -5.79 7.62 -22.55
CA ILE A 179 -5.97 6.21 -22.23
C ILE A 179 -7.28 6.07 -21.47
N GLU A 180 -8.20 5.30 -22.05
CA GLU A 180 -9.50 4.98 -21.46
C GLU A 180 -9.42 3.62 -20.75
N PHE A 181 -9.93 3.54 -19.52
CA PHE A 181 -10.20 2.29 -18.83
C PHE A 181 -11.69 2.12 -18.56
N ARG A 182 -12.14 0.89 -18.41
CA ARG A 182 -13.56 0.55 -18.29
C ARG A 182 -13.83 -0.24 -17.03
N MET A 183 -14.91 0.13 -16.35
CA MET A 183 -15.35 -0.48 -15.11
C MET A 183 -16.74 -1.07 -15.30
N VAL A 184 -16.94 -2.30 -14.86
CA VAL A 184 -18.21 -3.02 -14.87
C VAL A 184 -18.82 -2.93 -13.47
N ALA A 185 -20.10 -2.55 -13.38
CA ALA A 185 -20.83 -2.52 -12.14
C ALA A 185 -21.17 -3.95 -11.69
N VAL A 186 -20.65 -4.34 -10.54
CA VAL A 186 -20.89 -5.65 -9.91
C VAL A 186 -21.94 -5.47 -8.81
N PRO A 187 -23.12 -6.10 -8.91
CA PRO A 187 -24.15 -5.97 -7.89
C PRO A 187 -23.71 -6.61 -6.58
N GLY A 188 -24.09 -6.03 -5.45
CA GLY A 188 -23.92 -6.69 -4.17
C GLY A 188 -24.76 -7.96 -4.07
N GLY A 189 -24.30 -8.96 -3.31
CA GLY A 189 -25.03 -10.18 -3.17
C GLY A 189 -24.37 -11.20 -2.25
N GLU A 190 -24.95 -12.39 -2.21
CA GLU A 190 -24.42 -13.54 -1.45
C GLU A 190 -24.06 -14.66 -2.42
N PHE A 191 -22.99 -15.38 -2.13
CA PHE A 191 -22.56 -16.54 -2.91
C PHE A 191 -21.87 -17.58 -2.02
N MET A 192 -21.70 -18.77 -2.54
CA MET A 192 -20.90 -19.83 -1.92
C MET A 192 -19.44 -19.68 -2.40
N MET A 193 -18.58 -19.13 -1.55
CA MET A 193 -17.15 -18.99 -1.82
C MET A 193 -16.44 -20.33 -1.60
N GLY A 194 -15.50 -20.65 -2.46
CA GLY A 194 -14.76 -21.91 -2.46
C GLY A 194 -15.39 -22.97 -3.36
N SER A 195 -14.74 -24.13 -3.44
CA SER A 195 -15.19 -25.24 -4.28
C SER A 195 -15.92 -26.33 -3.46
N PRO A 196 -16.98 -26.96 -4.02
CA PRO A 196 -17.61 -28.08 -3.37
C PRO A 196 -16.66 -29.29 -3.28
N ALA A 197 -16.86 -30.16 -2.29
CA ALA A 197 -15.99 -31.31 -2.05
C ALA A 197 -15.85 -32.28 -3.25
N GLY A 198 -16.82 -32.28 -4.15
CA GLY A 198 -16.82 -33.12 -5.35
C GLY A 198 -16.31 -32.43 -6.62
N GLU A 199 -15.85 -31.17 -6.55
CA GLU A 199 -15.32 -30.47 -7.73
C GLU A 199 -14.01 -31.13 -8.17
N GLU A 200 -13.89 -31.41 -9.47
CA GLU A 200 -12.68 -32.00 -10.04
C GLU A 200 -11.50 -31.06 -9.92
N LEU A 201 -10.31 -31.60 -9.61
CA LEU A 201 -9.05 -30.87 -9.44
C LEU A 201 -9.02 -29.88 -8.26
N ARG A 202 -10.03 -29.94 -7.38
CA ARG A 202 -10.10 -29.14 -6.16
C ARG A 202 -8.89 -29.33 -5.27
N LYS A 203 -8.43 -28.24 -4.59
CA LYS A 203 -7.39 -28.26 -3.56
C LYS A 203 -7.96 -28.04 -2.16
N GLU A 204 -7.22 -28.44 -1.14
CA GLU A 204 -7.68 -28.36 0.26
C GLU A 204 -7.95 -26.92 0.71
N ASP A 205 -7.15 -25.95 0.23
CA ASP A 205 -7.26 -24.53 0.56
C ASP A 205 -8.45 -23.80 -0.10
N GLU A 206 -9.24 -24.50 -0.91
CA GLU A 206 -10.44 -23.99 -1.58
C GLU A 206 -11.74 -24.25 -0.79
N GLY A 207 -11.64 -24.60 0.46
CA GLY A 207 -12.85 -24.87 1.26
C GLY A 207 -12.56 -25.08 2.75
N PRO A 208 -13.62 -25.38 3.53
CA PRO A 208 -15.00 -25.70 3.12
C PRO A 208 -15.74 -24.52 2.48
N GLN A 209 -16.64 -24.81 1.53
CA GLN A 209 -17.49 -23.76 0.96
C GLN A 209 -18.18 -22.96 2.06
N THR A 210 -18.10 -21.65 1.96
CA THR A 210 -18.63 -20.71 2.96
C THR A 210 -19.51 -19.68 2.29
N LYS A 211 -20.71 -19.47 2.84
CA LYS A 211 -21.61 -18.43 2.35
C LYS A 211 -21.06 -17.05 2.71
N VAL A 212 -20.75 -16.25 1.70
CA VAL A 212 -20.15 -14.93 1.82
C VAL A 212 -21.08 -13.88 1.22
N LYS A 213 -21.14 -12.71 1.84
CA LYS A 213 -21.82 -11.52 1.31
C LYS A 213 -20.79 -10.50 0.86
N VAL A 214 -21.02 -9.93 -0.32
CA VAL A 214 -20.20 -8.87 -0.91
C VAL A 214 -21.08 -7.64 -1.18
N ASP A 215 -20.62 -6.46 -0.77
CA ASP A 215 -21.29 -5.19 -1.09
C ASP A 215 -21.09 -4.83 -2.58
N PRO A 216 -21.92 -3.98 -3.18
CA PRO A 216 -21.77 -3.58 -4.58
C PRO A 216 -20.49 -2.78 -4.81
N PHE A 217 -19.85 -2.99 -5.96
CA PHE A 217 -18.62 -2.34 -6.37
C PHE A 217 -18.51 -2.29 -7.91
N TRP A 218 -17.56 -1.56 -8.42
CA TRP A 218 -17.14 -1.66 -9.83
C TRP A 218 -15.82 -2.42 -9.91
N MET A 219 -15.67 -3.23 -10.95
CA MET A 219 -14.43 -3.95 -11.24
C MET A 219 -13.90 -3.58 -12.63
N GLY A 220 -12.60 -3.49 -12.80
CA GLY A 220 -11.96 -3.33 -14.09
C GLY A 220 -12.42 -4.41 -15.07
N LYS A 221 -12.91 -4.00 -16.24
CA LYS A 221 -13.46 -4.91 -17.27
C LYS A 221 -12.45 -5.97 -17.68
N CYS A 222 -11.18 -5.59 -17.72
CA CYS A 222 -10.02 -6.44 -17.99
C CYS A 222 -8.96 -6.19 -16.91
N GLU A 223 -7.83 -6.90 -17.00
CA GLU A 223 -6.61 -6.57 -16.26
C GLU A 223 -6.12 -5.17 -16.64
N VAL A 224 -5.41 -4.50 -15.74
CA VAL A 224 -4.73 -3.22 -16.04
C VAL A 224 -3.69 -3.45 -17.14
N THR A 225 -3.77 -2.67 -18.21
CA THR A 225 -2.86 -2.78 -19.36
C THR A 225 -1.57 -1.99 -19.15
N TRP A 226 -0.54 -2.29 -19.95
CA TRP A 226 0.66 -1.47 -20.03
C TRP A 226 0.35 -0.02 -20.43
N ASP A 227 -0.62 0.18 -21.31
CA ASP A 227 -1.05 1.52 -21.68
C ASP A 227 -1.56 2.32 -20.46
N GLU A 228 -2.26 1.65 -19.53
CA GLU A 228 -2.77 2.26 -18.29
C GLU A 228 -1.67 2.42 -17.22
N TYR A 229 -0.74 1.44 -17.13
CA TYR A 229 0.25 1.38 -16.06
C TYR A 229 1.48 2.27 -16.32
N GLU A 230 1.91 2.39 -17.59
CA GLU A 230 3.10 3.17 -17.94
C GLU A 230 3.05 4.65 -17.54
N PRO A 231 1.92 5.39 -17.64
CA PRO A 231 1.85 6.77 -17.14
C PRO A 231 2.11 6.91 -15.63
N PHE A 232 1.84 5.85 -14.86
CA PHE A 232 2.23 5.77 -13.46
C PHE A 232 3.70 5.40 -13.29
N MET A 233 4.20 4.44 -14.07
CA MET A 233 5.56 3.92 -13.97
C MET A 233 6.61 4.91 -14.52
N ILE A 234 6.27 5.65 -15.57
CA ILE A 234 7.17 6.56 -16.26
C ILE A 234 6.50 7.93 -16.40
N THR A 235 6.76 8.83 -15.47
CA THR A 235 6.14 10.17 -15.39
C THR A 235 6.40 11.08 -16.59
N GLN A 236 7.39 10.78 -17.42
CA GLN A 236 7.79 11.59 -18.57
C GLN A 236 7.26 11.07 -19.92
N VAL A 237 6.47 9.99 -19.91
CA VAL A 237 5.90 9.44 -21.13
C VAL A 237 4.70 10.29 -21.57
N ASP A 238 4.87 11.04 -22.64
CA ASP A 238 3.76 11.70 -23.32
C ASP A 238 2.95 10.64 -24.09
N ARG A 239 1.77 10.29 -23.57
CA ARG A 239 0.85 9.31 -24.17
C ARG A 239 -0.27 9.96 -24.98
N ARG A 240 -0.12 11.21 -25.38
CA ARG A 240 -1.08 11.84 -26.30
C ARG A 240 -0.88 11.26 -27.71
N LYS A 241 -1.96 10.77 -28.30
CA LYS A 241 -1.95 10.22 -29.67
C LYS A 241 -1.52 11.22 -30.73
N ASP A 242 -1.62 12.52 -30.44
CA ASP A 242 -1.26 13.63 -31.33
C ASP A 242 0.20 14.10 -31.12
N GLY A 243 0.95 13.49 -30.19
CA GLY A 243 2.31 13.91 -29.83
C GLY A 243 2.38 15.24 -29.08
N GLY A 244 1.22 15.77 -28.63
CA GLY A 244 1.16 17.00 -27.86
C GLY A 244 1.73 16.86 -26.45
N ARG A 245 2.22 17.95 -25.87
CA ARG A 245 2.66 17.96 -24.48
C ARG A 245 1.47 17.88 -23.53
N ILE A 246 1.67 17.19 -22.40
CA ILE A 246 0.72 17.22 -21.29
C ILE A 246 0.77 18.62 -20.69
N ASP A 247 -0.40 19.29 -20.57
CA ASP A 247 -0.51 20.56 -19.86
C ASP A 247 -0.39 20.28 -18.35
N TYR A 248 0.79 20.48 -17.81
CA TYR A 248 1.08 20.30 -16.40
C TYR A 248 0.62 21.54 -15.61
N ASP A 249 -0.31 21.33 -14.70
CA ASP A 249 -0.79 22.36 -13.76
C ASP A 249 -0.30 21.97 -12.35
N ALA A 250 0.77 22.59 -11.89
CA ALA A 250 1.40 22.28 -10.60
C ALA A 250 0.44 22.36 -9.41
N GLU A 251 -0.52 23.28 -9.41
CA GLU A 251 -1.49 23.41 -8.32
C GLU A 251 -2.47 22.23 -8.28
N LYS A 252 -2.87 21.71 -9.44
CA LYS A 252 -3.78 20.55 -9.53
C LYS A 252 -3.07 19.21 -9.32
N HIS A 253 -1.78 19.13 -9.66
CA HIS A 253 -1.02 17.88 -9.67
C HIS A 253 -0.21 17.59 -8.41
N THR A 254 -0.04 18.56 -7.49
CA THR A 254 0.73 18.38 -6.25
C THR A 254 0.35 17.14 -5.41
N VAL A 255 -0.93 16.72 -5.45
CA VAL A 255 -1.41 15.52 -4.73
C VAL A 255 -1.01 14.25 -5.47
N VAL A 256 -1.05 14.28 -6.79
CA VAL A 256 -0.68 13.14 -7.66
C VAL A 256 0.82 12.89 -7.63
N ASP A 257 1.60 13.95 -7.76
CA ASP A 257 3.07 13.88 -7.79
C ASP A 257 3.66 13.44 -6.45
N ALA A 258 2.94 13.64 -5.36
CA ALA A 258 3.35 13.18 -4.04
C ALA A 258 3.14 11.65 -3.82
N VAL A 259 2.42 10.96 -4.72
CA VAL A 259 2.29 9.51 -4.65
C VAL A 259 3.60 8.86 -5.07
N SER A 260 4.12 7.95 -4.26
CA SER A 260 5.33 7.18 -4.60
C SER A 260 5.11 6.38 -5.90
N GLN A 261 6.09 6.46 -6.79
CA GLN A 261 6.07 5.85 -8.11
C GLN A 261 7.27 4.92 -8.30
N PRO A 262 7.20 3.93 -9.21
CA PRO A 262 8.32 3.06 -9.50
C PRO A 262 9.55 3.84 -9.97
N THR A 263 10.72 3.38 -9.54
CA THR A 263 11.96 3.77 -10.21
C THR A 263 11.97 3.19 -11.64
N PRO A 264 12.62 3.84 -12.62
CA PRO A 264 12.73 3.27 -13.95
C PRO A 264 13.26 1.83 -13.91
N PRO A 265 12.60 0.88 -14.56
CA PRO A 265 13.06 -0.50 -14.57
C PRO A 265 14.41 -0.62 -15.29
N TYR A 266 15.25 -1.53 -14.82
CA TYR A 266 16.57 -1.79 -15.43
C TYR A 266 16.49 -2.64 -16.73
N THR A 267 15.33 -3.21 -17.00
CA THR A 267 15.02 -3.96 -18.21
C THR A 267 13.60 -3.64 -18.66
N GLU A 268 13.28 -3.95 -19.91
CA GLU A 268 11.94 -3.85 -20.43
C GLU A 268 11.06 -4.95 -19.79
N MET A 269 10.04 -4.54 -19.01
CA MET A 269 9.30 -5.43 -18.11
C MET A 269 8.20 -6.24 -18.79
N SER A 270 7.95 -6.06 -20.09
CA SER A 270 7.09 -6.96 -20.88
C SER A 270 7.85 -8.19 -21.39
N PHE A 271 9.18 -8.20 -21.25
CA PHE A 271 10.09 -9.26 -21.74
C PHE A 271 9.87 -9.58 -23.22
N GLY A 272 9.46 -8.58 -24.01
CA GLY A 272 9.18 -8.71 -25.43
C GLY A 272 7.87 -9.42 -25.77
N MET A 273 7.03 -9.74 -24.81
CA MET A 273 5.75 -10.43 -25.04
C MET A 273 4.64 -9.49 -25.56
N GLY A 274 4.82 -8.18 -25.46
CA GLY A 274 3.89 -7.17 -26.01
C GLY A 274 3.47 -6.12 -24.96
N GLN A 275 3.11 -4.91 -25.43
CA GLN A 275 2.75 -3.79 -24.58
C GLN A 275 1.35 -3.22 -24.90
N HIS A 276 1.11 -2.69 -26.11
CA HIS A 276 -0.14 -2.01 -26.44
C HIS A 276 -1.37 -2.92 -26.41
N GLY A 277 -2.24 -2.70 -25.43
CA GLY A 277 -3.44 -3.50 -25.19
C GLY A 277 -3.16 -4.83 -24.49
N TYR A 278 -1.96 -5.07 -24.00
CA TYR A 278 -1.59 -6.24 -23.22
C TYR A 278 -1.60 -5.92 -21.72
N PRO A 279 -1.84 -6.92 -20.83
CA PRO A 279 -1.81 -6.68 -19.39
C PRO A 279 -0.42 -6.26 -18.92
N ALA A 280 -0.36 -5.34 -17.98
CA ALA A 280 0.86 -5.03 -17.26
C ALA A 280 1.23 -6.19 -16.33
N ILE A 281 2.50 -6.58 -16.31
CA ILE A 281 2.98 -7.74 -15.54
C ILE A 281 4.19 -7.41 -14.69
N SER A 282 4.60 -8.38 -13.87
CA SER A 282 5.86 -8.35 -13.13
C SER A 282 5.97 -7.22 -12.09
N MET A 283 4.86 -6.65 -11.65
CA MET A 283 4.84 -5.71 -10.54
C MET A 283 4.62 -6.41 -9.20
N THR A 284 5.15 -5.82 -8.13
CA THR A 284 4.82 -6.25 -6.77
C THR A 284 3.39 -5.85 -6.41
N GLN A 285 2.82 -6.47 -5.37
CA GLN A 285 1.54 -6.01 -4.81
C GLN A 285 1.64 -4.56 -4.31
N HIS A 286 2.81 -4.15 -3.77
CA HIS A 286 3.07 -2.76 -3.40
C HIS A 286 2.91 -1.81 -4.60
N ALA A 287 3.51 -2.14 -5.74
CA ALA A 287 3.41 -1.33 -6.95
C ALA A 287 1.96 -1.24 -7.47
N ALA A 288 1.23 -2.35 -7.44
CA ALA A 288 -0.20 -2.37 -7.80
C ALA A 288 -1.05 -1.50 -6.85
N ASN A 289 -0.79 -1.55 -5.53
CA ASN A 289 -1.44 -0.69 -4.55
C ASN A 289 -1.12 0.79 -4.78
N LYS A 290 0.13 1.14 -5.13
CA LYS A 290 0.53 2.52 -5.44
C LYS A 290 -0.07 3.02 -6.76
N TYR A 291 -0.22 2.15 -7.75
CA TYR A 291 -1.00 2.47 -8.94
C TYR A 291 -2.45 2.82 -8.58
N CYS A 292 -3.09 2.04 -7.73
CA CYS A 292 -4.46 2.33 -7.26
C CYS A 292 -4.53 3.69 -6.53
N GLN A 293 -3.56 4.00 -5.68
CA GLN A 293 -3.45 5.30 -5.00
C GLN A 293 -3.28 6.45 -6.00
N TRP A 294 -2.37 6.29 -6.95
CA TRP A 294 -2.12 7.27 -8.01
C TRP A 294 -3.37 7.51 -8.88
N LEU A 295 -4.02 6.44 -9.34
CA LEU A 295 -5.25 6.54 -10.13
C LEU A 295 -6.38 7.21 -9.34
N SER A 296 -6.45 6.95 -8.03
CA SER A 296 -7.42 7.60 -7.13
C SER A 296 -7.14 9.09 -6.98
N ALA A 297 -5.89 9.47 -6.82
CA ALA A 297 -5.46 10.88 -6.77
C ALA A 297 -5.74 11.59 -8.10
N GLN A 298 -5.53 10.91 -9.24
CA GLN A 298 -5.81 11.45 -10.58
C GLN A 298 -7.31 11.72 -10.77
N THR A 299 -8.14 10.72 -10.51
CA THR A 299 -9.54 10.70 -10.95
C THR A 299 -10.52 11.24 -9.93
N GLY A 300 -10.15 11.26 -8.63
CA GLY A 300 -11.05 11.58 -7.52
C GLY A 300 -12.02 10.43 -7.18
N HIS A 301 -11.72 9.19 -7.57
CA HIS A 301 -12.44 7.99 -7.15
C HIS A 301 -11.51 7.08 -6.34
N PHE A 302 -12.04 6.32 -5.40
CA PHE A 302 -11.24 5.38 -4.64
C PHE A 302 -11.08 4.06 -5.39
N TYR A 303 -9.85 3.72 -5.78
CA TYR A 303 -9.49 2.42 -6.35
C TYR A 303 -8.57 1.65 -5.43
N ARG A 304 -8.69 0.32 -5.45
CA ARG A 304 -7.82 -0.63 -4.76
C ARG A 304 -7.80 -1.98 -5.47
N LEU A 305 -6.98 -2.89 -5.01
CA LEU A 305 -7.07 -4.30 -5.41
C LEU A 305 -8.36 -4.92 -4.87
N PRO A 306 -8.97 -5.89 -5.56
CA PRO A 306 -10.09 -6.66 -5.03
C PRO A 306 -9.66 -7.50 -3.82
N THR A 307 -10.57 -7.75 -2.88
CA THR A 307 -10.37 -8.85 -1.93
C THR A 307 -10.52 -10.19 -2.64
N GLU A 308 -10.02 -11.30 -2.04
CA GLU A 308 -10.24 -12.64 -2.60
C GLU A 308 -11.71 -12.94 -2.82
N ALA A 309 -12.57 -12.54 -1.88
CA ALA A 309 -14.00 -12.74 -1.96
C ALA A 309 -14.65 -11.92 -3.09
N GLU A 310 -14.28 -10.66 -3.26
CA GLU A 310 -14.75 -9.82 -4.37
C GLU A 310 -14.30 -10.37 -5.71
N TRP A 311 -13.06 -10.83 -5.80
CA TRP A 311 -12.52 -11.41 -7.02
C TRP A 311 -13.28 -12.68 -7.42
N GLU A 312 -13.45 -13.64 -6.49
CA GLU A 312 -14.18 -14.90 -6.78
C GLU A 312 -15.64 -14.66 -7.09
N TYR A 313 -16.31 -13.75 -6.35
CA TYR A 313 -17.69 -13.36 -6.62
C TYR A 313 -17.87 -12.81 -8.02
N ALA A 314 -16.98 -11.92 -8.43
CA ALA A 314 -16.98 -11.32 -9.76
C ALA A 314 -16.62 -12.35 -10.86
N CYS A 315 -15.67 -13.24 -10.59
CA CYS A 315 -15.30 -14.31 -11.50
C CYS A 315 -16.48 -15.25 -11.78
N ARG A 316 -17.16 -15.71 -10.74
CA ARG A 316 -18.34 -16.58 -10.85
C ARG A 316 -19.51 -15.91 -11.56
N ALA A 317 -19.71 -14.62 -11.35
CA ALA A 317 -20.78 -13.85 -11.97
C ALA A 317 -22.17 -14.52 -11.87
N GLY A 318 -22.47 -15.07 -10.69
CA GLY A 318 -23.74 -15.74 -10.37
C GLY A 318 -23.78 -17.25 -10.65
N THR A 319 -22.66 -17.84 -11.12
CA THR A 319 -22.57 -19.30 -11.30
C THR A 319 -21.99 -19.98 -10.06
N ASP A 320 -22.25 -21.27 -9.91
CA ASP A 320 -21.73 -22.17 -8.87
C ASP A 320 -20.79 -23.25 -9.42
N THR A 321 -20.50 -23.21 -10.72
CA THR A 321 -19.66 -24.13 -11.46
C THR A 321 -18.16 -23.82 -11.30
N ALA A 322 -17.29 -24.76 -11.70
CA ALA A 322 -15.84 -24.62 -11.64
C ALA A 322 -15.33 -23.36 -12.38
N TYR A 323 -15.95 -23.05 -13.51
CA TYR A 323 -15.69 -21.83 -14.29
C TYR A 323 -16.97 -21.03 -14.46
N SER A 324 -16.89 -19.77 -14.81
CA SER A 324 -18.07 -18.90 -15.02
C SER A 324 -18.97 -19.31 -16.19
N PHE A 325 -18.56 -20.31 -16.97
CA PHE A 325 -19.28 -20.82 -18.14
C PHE A 325 -19.71 -22.29 -17.99
N GLY A 326 -19.46 -22.95 -16.86
CA GLY A 326 -19.76 -24.35 -16.61
C GLY A 326 -18.58 -25.13 -16.04
N ASP A 327 -18.66 -26.45 -16.07
CA ASP A 327 -17.66 -27.37 -15.51
C ASP A 327 -16.70 -27.96 -16.56
N ASP A 328 -17.03 -27.81 -17.85
CA ASP A 328 -16.26 -28.40 -18.95
C ASP A 328 -14.98 -27.60 -19.28
N PRO A 329 -13.77 -28.11 -18.95
CA PRO A 329 -12.52 -27.43 -19.24
C PRO A 329 -12.21 -27.26 -20.74
N GLU A 330 -12.81 -28.05 -21.63
CA GLU A 330 -12.62 -27.89 -23.08
C GLU A 330 -13.17 -26.55 -23.58
N MET A 331 -14.12 -25.97 -22.87
CA MET A 331 -14.66 -24.66 -23.19
C MET A 331 -13.70 -23.50 -22.85
N LEU A 332 -12.68 -23.71 -22.02
CA LEU A 332 -11.68 -22.69 -21.64
C LEU A 332 -11.10 -21.97 -22.87
N LYS A 333 -10.86 -22.65 -23.97
CA LYS A 333 -10.31 -22.07 -25.21
C LYS A 333 -11.12 -20.89 -25.74
N GLN A 334 -12.39 -20.76 -25.37
CA GLN A 334 -13.25 -19.65 -25.75
C GLN A 334 -13.21 -18.47 -24.78
N TYR A 335 -12.84 -18.73 -23.50
CA TYR A 335 -12.92 -17.75 -22.41
C TYR A 335 -11.57 -17.35 -21.84
N ALA A 336 -10.50 -18.14 -22.10
CA ALA A 336 -9.21 -18.00 -21.45
C ALA A 336 -8.03 -18.11 -22.41
N TRP A 337 -6.94 -17.46 -22.02
CA TRP A 337 -5.58 -17.72 -22.51
C TRP A 337 -4.84 -18.48 -21.42
N PHE A 338 -4.39 -19.69 -21.72
CA PHE A 338 -3.75 -20.61 -20.80
C PHE A 338 -2.75 -21.50 -21.54
N TYR A 339 -2.07 -22.43 -20.88
CA TYR A 339 -0.97 -23.22 -21.45
C TYR A 339 -1.23 -23.74 -22.87
N ASP A 340 -2.41 -24.33 -23.14
CA ASP A 340 -2.72 -24.94 -24.42
C ASP A 340 -2.85 -23.97 -25.60
N ASN A 341 -3.11 -22.68 -25.37
CA ASN A 341 -3.49 -21.75 -26.44
C ASN A 341 -2.84 -20.35 -26.36
N SER A 342 -2.00 -20.13 -25.38
CA SER A 342 -1.34 -18.82 -25.15
C SER A 342 -0.17 -18.55 -26.09
N ASN A 343 0.42 -19.59 -26.70
CA ASN A 343 1.69 -19.53 -27.43
C ASN A 343 2.84 -19.03 -26.54
N GLU A 344 2.93 -19.56 -25.31
CA GLU A 344 3.99 -19.29 -24.32
C GLU A 344 4.11 -17.81 -23.94
N LYS A 345 3.01 -17.05 -23.96
CA LYS A 345 2.96 -15.64 -23.55
C LYS A 345 1.54 -15.16 -23.29
N TYR A 346 1.42 -14.09 -22.49
CA TYR A 346 0.14 -13.42 -22.33
C TYR A 346 -0.32 -12.77 -23.66
N GLN A 347 -1.62 -12.50 -23.75
CA GLN A 347 -2.28 -11.97 -24.93
C GLN A 347 -2.95 -10.63 -24.62
N LYS A 348 -3.38 -9.91 -25.67
CA LYS A 348 -4.16 -8.67 -25.48
C LYS A 348 -5.42 -8.95 -24.68
N VAL A 349 -5.73 -8.02 -23.78
CA VAL A 349 -6.91 -8.14 -22.93
C VAL A 349 -8.22 -8.10 -23.73
N GLY A 350 -9.25 -8.76 -23.22
CA GLY A 350 -10.61 -8.68 -23.77
C GLY A 350 -10.84 -9.40 -25.09
N LEU A 351 -9.93 -10.25 -25.55
CA LEU A 351 -10.08 -10.98 -26.82
C LEU A 351 -10.93 -12.26 -26.70
N LYS A 352 -11.02 -12.82 -25.49
CA LYS A 352 -11.85 -14.00 -25.22
C LYS A 352 -13.24 -13.56 -24.78
N LYS A 353 -14.18 -14.51 -24.73
CA LYS A 353 -15.53 -14.22 -24.24
C LYS A 353 -15.51 -13.79 -22.77
N PRO A 354 -16.33 -12.82 -22.39
CA PRO A 354 -16.46 -12.41 -21.00
C PRO A 354 -17.30 -13.43 -20.20
N ASN A 355 -17.23 -13.30 -18.89
CA ASN A 355 -18.19 -13.97 -18.00
C ASN A 355 -19.61 -13.35 -18.10
N PRO A 356 -20.63 -13.88 -17.41
CA PRO A 356 -22.00 -13.37 -17.47
C PRO A 356 -22.18 -11.88 -17.10
N TRP A 357 -21.26 -11.30 -16.34
CA TRP A 357 -21.29 -9.86 -15.98
C TRP A 357 -20.46 -8.98 -16.90
N GLY A 358 -19.84 -9.53 -17.94
CA GLY A 358 -19.08 -8.76 -18.92
C GLY A 358 -17.60 -8.53 -18.55
N LEU A 359 -17.09 -9.25 -17.54
CA LEU A 359 -15.67 -9.23 -17.17
C LEU A 359 -14.90 -10.24 -18.03
N HIS A 360 -13.77 -9.78 -18.60
CA HIS A 360 -12.91 -10.61 -19.44
C HIS A 360 -11.70 -11.13 -18.65
N ASP A 361 -11.12 -12.20 -19.17
CA ASP A 361 -9.81 -12.75 -18.74
C ASP A 361 -9.79 -13.18 -17.25
N MET A 362 -10.98 -13.53 -16.68
CA MET A 362 -11.08 -13.99 -15.30
C MET A 362 -10.54 -15.43 -15.09
N HIS A 363 -10.24 -16.16 -16.15
CA HIS A 363 -9.81 -17.56 -16.14
C HIS A 363 -8.50 -17.75 -16.90
N GLY A 364 -7.47 -16.91 -16.71
CA GLY A 364 -6.20 -17.03 -17.38
C GLY A 364 -5.63 -15.69 -17.83
N ASN A 365 -4.86 -15.66 -18.88
CA ASN A 365 -4.06 -14.55 -19.37
C ASN A 365 -2.98 -14.18 -18.35
N VAL A 366 -3.27 -13.41 -17.32
CA VAL A 366 -2.35 -13.22 -16.20
C VAL A 366 -3.07 -13.45 -14.87
N MET A 367 -2.39 -14.08 -13.89
CA MET A 367 -2.92 -14.16 -12.54
C MET A 367 -2.90 -12.77 -11.89
N GLU A 368 -3.81 -12.52 -10.97
CA GLU A 368 -4.10 -11.19 -10.48
C GLU A 368 -3.90 -11.06 -8.98
N TRP A 369 -3.22 -9.99 -8.58
CA TRP A 369 -3.13 -9.63 -7.18
C TRP A 369 -4.51 -9.38 -6.58
N THR A 370 -4.74 -9.95 -5.38
CA THR A 370 -5.80 -9.51 -4.47
C THR A 370 -5.23 -8.76 -3.28
N ALA A 371 -6.08 -8.11 -2.50
CA ALA A 371 -5.64 -7.33 -1.32
C ALA A 371 -5.25 -8.21 -0.13
N ASP A 372 -5.65 -9.48 -0.13
CA ASP A 372 -5.55 -10.38 1.02
C ASP A 372 -4.15 -10.95 1.24
N GLN A 373 -3.86 -11.29 2.49
CA GLN A 373 -2.85 -12.26 2.84
C GLN A 373 -3.32 -13.65 2.38
N TYR A 374 -2.49 -14.38 1.63
CA TYR A 374 -2.77 -15.78 1.41
C TYR A 374 -2.54 -16.58 2.68
N VAL A 375 -3.57 -17.32 3.09
CA VAL A 375 -3.51 -18.27 4.21
C VAL A 375 -4.22 -19.56 3.78
N PRO A 376 -3.66 -20.75 4.00
CA PRO A 376 -4.32 -22.01 3.63
C PRO A 376 -5.65 -22.22 4.34
N ASP A 377 -5.74 -21.75 5.59
CA ASP A 377 -6.93 -21.85 6.46
C ASP A 377 -7.89 -20.65 6.32
N TYR A 378 -7.97 -20.05 5.13
CA TYR A 378 -8.77 -18.85 4.86
C TYR A 378 -10.23 -18.99 5.32
N PHE A 379 -10.87 -20.12 4.96
CA PHE A 379 -12.29 -20.36 5.26
C PHE A 379 -12.58 -20.54 6.76
N GLU A 380 -11.60 -21.01 7.53
CA GLU A 380 -11.69 -21.04 9.00
C GLU A 380 -11.57 -19.64 9.59
N LYS A 381 -10.66 -18.83 9.07
CA LYS A 381 -10.40 -17.47 9.56
C LYS A 381 -11.55 -16.50 9.29
N ILE A 382 -12.31 -16.69 8.22
CA ILE A 382 -13.47 -15.82 7.92
C ILE A 382 -14.75 -16.27 8.63
N GLN A 383 -14.74 -17.39 9.38
CA GLN A 383 -15.92 -17.80 10.16
C GLN A 383 -16.36 -16.70 11.13
N GLY A 384 -17.66 -16.35 11.09
CA GLY A 384 -18.20 -15.21 11.85
C GLY A 384 -17.95 -13.83 11.23
N HIS A 385 -17.18 -13.73 10.15
CA HIS A 385 -16.84 -12.49 9.45
C HIS A 385 -17.05 -12.63 7.94
N THR A 386 -18.22 -13.15 7.53
CA THR A 386 -18.52 -13.48 6.13
C THR A 386 -19.08 -12.31 5.31
N ASN A 387 -19.26 -11.14 5.91
CA ASN A 387 -19.63 -9.92 5.20
C ASN A 387 -18.37 -9.16 4.77
N ASN A 388 -18.14 -9.07 3.45
CA ASN A 388 -16.94 -8.47 2.86
C ASN A 388 -15.65 -9.00 3.53
N PRO A 389 -15.44 -10.33 3.58
CA PRO A 389 -14.29 -10.88 4.28
C PRO A 389 -12.99 -10.41 3.67
N PHE A 390 -12.01 -10.15 4.53
CA PHE A 390 -10.72 -9.65 4.15
C PHE A 390 -9.67 -10.07 5.18
N ILE A 391 -8.68 -10.85 4.75
CA ILE A 391 -7.53 -11.23 5.59
C ILE A 391 -6.44 -10.20 5.43
N LYS A 392 -6.33 -9.32 6.41
CA LYS A 392 -5.32 -8.24 6.38
C LYS A 392 -3.91 -8.79 6.26
N PRO A 393 -3.12 -8.28 5.33
CA PRO A 393 -1.72 -8.66 5.18
C PRO A 393 -0.87 -8.29 6.40
N VAL A 394 -0.07 -9.25 6.85
CA VAL A 394 0.86 -9.11 7.99
C VAL A 394 2.28 -9.59 7.66
N THR A 395 2.48 -10.26 6.54
CA THR A 395 3.79 -10.70 6.04
C THR A 395 3.93 -10.36 4.56
N LEU A 396 5.16 -10.25 4.08
CA LEU A 396 5.44 -9.97 2.67
C LEU A 396 5.00 -11.13 1.76
N TYR A 397 5.28 -12.35 2.19
CA TYR A 397 4.91 -13.58 1.51
C TYR A 397 4.24 -14.55 2.51
N PRO A 398 3.30 -15.39 2.04
CA PRO A 398 2.63 -15.31 0.73
C PRO A 398 1.49 -14.26 0.72
N ARG A 399 1.30 -13.59 -0.40
CA ARG A 399 0.13 -12.73 -0.70
C ARG A 399 -0.77 -13.44 -1.70
N SER A 400 -2.06 -13.18 -1.65
CA SER A 400 -3.01 -13.91 -2.48
C SER A 400 -3.05 -13.42 -3.93
N VAL A 401 -3.08 -14.37 -4.86
CA VAL A 401 -3.34 -14.17 -6.29
C VAL A 401 -4.40 -15.14 -6.78
N ARG A 402 -5.11 -14.76 -7.85
CA ARG A 402 -6.26 -15.48 -8.38
C ARG A 402 -6.22 -15.55 -9.91
N GLY A 403 -7.03 -16.42 -10.51
CA GLY A 403 -7.32 -16.47 -11.94
C GLY A 403 -6.44 -17.41 -12.76
N GLY A 404 -5.24 -17.73 -12.30
CA GLY A 404 -4.24 -18.42 -13.13
C GLY A 404 -3.71 -17.54 -14.26
N GLY A 405 -2.69 -17.99 -14.96
CA GLY A 405 -2.04 -17.24 -16.02
C GLY A 405 -1.90 -18.03 -17.33
N TRP A 406 -1.23 -17.43 -18.30
CA TRP A 406 -1.01 -17.97 -19.64
C TRP A 406 -0.18 -19.26 -19.67
N ASP A 407 0.55 -19.58 -18.60
CA ASP A 407 1.40 -20.76 -18.44
C ASP A 407 0.81 -21.79 -17.46
N ASP A 408 -0.42 -21.60 -17.03
CA ASP A 408 -1.10 -22.48 -16.10
C ASP A 408 -2.04 -23.47 -16.81
N ASP A 409 -2.26 -24.64 -16.17
CA ASP A 409 -3.21 -25.66 -16.58
C ASP A 409 -4.63 -25.34 -16.10
N PRO A 410 -5.67 -25.97 -16.65
CA PRO A 410 -7.07 -25.73 -16.31
C PRO A 410 -7.39 -25.76 -14.81
N ASP A 411 -6.70 -26.57 -14.00
CA ASP A 411 -6.92 -26.67 -12.55
C ASP A 411 -6.67 -25.35 -11.82
N ARG A 412 -5.77 -24.51 -12.34
CA ARG A 412 -5.42 -23.19 -11.77
C ARG A 412 -6.36 -22.06 -12.19
N LEU A 413 -7.14 -22.29 -13.24
CA LEU A 413 -8.03 -21.30 -13.83
C LEU A 413 -9.45 -21.35 -13.27
N ARG A 414 -9.79 -22.32 -12.40
CA ARG A 414 -11.11 -22.42 -11.77
C ARG A 414 -11.42 -21.20 -10.90
N SER A 415 -12.70 -20.85 -10.81
CA SER A 415 -13.14 -19.68 -10.03
C SER A 415 -12.67 -19.73 -8.57
N ALA A 416 -12.64 -20.93 -7.96
CA ALA A 416 -12.20 -21.14 -6.58
C ALA A 416 -10.69 -21.34 -6.41
N ALA A 417 -9.92 -21.52 -7.50
CA ALA A 417 -8.50 -21.80 -7.40
C ALA A 417 -7.75 -20.63 -6.73
N ARG A 418 -6.86 -20.97 -5.79
CA ARG A 418 -6.10 -20.03 -4.98
C ARG A 418 -4.60 -20.27 -5.13
N ARG A 419 -3.80 -19.20 -5.02
CA ARG A 419 -2.34 -19.30 -5.01
C ARG A 419 -1.77 -18.22 -4.09
N GLY A 420 -0.72 -18.58 -3.34
CA GLY A 420 0.12 -17.64 -2.61
C GLY A 420 1.32 -17.18 -3.44
N SER A 421 1.72 -15.93 -3.28
CA SER A 421 2.98 -15.44 -3.83
C SER A 421 4.19 -16.04 -3.11
N ASP A 422 5.34 -16.04 -3.78
CA ASP A 422 6.56 -16.63 -3.26
C ASP A 422 7.78 -15.71 -3.46
N ALA A 423 8.74 -15.79 -2.54
CA ALA A 423 9.98 -15.00 -2.62
C ALA A 423 10.81 -15.29 -3.88
N SER A 424 10.68 -16.49 -4.46
CA SER A 424 11.34 -16.86 -5.72
C SER A 424 10.92 -16.01 -6.91
N TRP A 425 9.74 -15.37 -6.86
CA TRP A 425 9.28 -14.44 -7.92
C TRP A 425 10.16 -13.20 -8.09
N LYS A 426 11.15 -13.03 -7.22
CA LYS A 426 12.14 -11.94 -7.24
C LYS A 426 13.58 -12.46 -7.20
N GLN A 427 13.81 -13.71 -7.57
CA GLN A 427 15.11 -14.35 -7.42
C GLN A 427 16.17 -13.71 -8.31
N GLN A 428 15.83 -13.41 -9.56
CA GLN A 428 16.74 -12.84 -10.57
C GLN A 428 16.88 -11.32 -10.51
N ASP A 429 16.19 -10.63 -9.59
CA ASP A 429 16.37 -9.20 -9.40
C ASP A 429 17.83 -8.90 -9.03
N PRO A 430 18.57 -8.13 -9.87
CA PRO A 430 19.98 -7.85 -9.62
C PRO A 430 20.21 -6.75 -8.59
N GLN A 431 19.18 -6.05 -8.15
CA GLN A 431 19.30 -4.94 -7.20
C GLN A 431 19.56 -5.45 -5.76
N LEU A 432 20.37 -4.70 -5.01
CA LEU A 432 20.62 -4.92 -3.58
C LEU A 432 20.43 -3.57 -2.84
N PRO A 433 19.39 -3.45 -1.97
CA PRO A 433 18.32 -4.42 -1.75
C PRO A 433 17.46 -4.63 -2.99
N LYS A 434 16.77 -5.79 -3.06
CA LYS A 434 15.89 -6.11 -4.19
C LYS A 434 14.76 -5.09 -4.32
N SER A 435 14.38 -4.76 -5.55
CA SER A 435 13.36 -3.75 -5.86
C SER A 435 12.05 -4.00 -5.11
N VAL A 436 11.46 -2.95 -4.55
CA VAL A 436 10.10 -2.99 -3.97
C VAL A 436 9.00 -2.90 -5.04
N TRP A 437 9.38 -2.64 -6.30
CA TRP A 437 8.45 -2.38 -7.39
C TRP A 437 8.22 -3.56 -8.34
N TYR A 438 9.21 -4.43 -8.50
CA TYR A 438 9.20 -5.46 -9.53
C TYR A 438 9.37 -6.88 -8.99
N HIS A 439 8.67 -7.82 -9.62
CA HIS A 439 8.84 -9.26 -9.50
C HIS A 439 9.37 -9.82 -10.81
N THR A 440 10.69 -9.89 -10.95
CA THR A 440 11.40 -10.23 -12.20
C THR A 440 11.11 -11.62 -12.75
N ASP A 441 10.68 -12.53 -11.87
CA ASP A 441 10.45 -13.94 -12.21
C ASP A 441 8.94 -14.28 -12.27
N ALA A 442 8.06 -13.29 -12.16
CA ALA A 442 6.59 -13.48 -12.20
C ALA A 442 5.98 -12.87 -13.48
N THR A 443 6.41 -13.38 -14.66
CA THR A 443 5.97 -12.88 -15.97
C THR A 443 4.51 -13.16 -16.31
N GLN A 444 3.82 -13.91 -15.47
CA GLN A 444 2.40 -14.26 -15.57
C GLN A 444 1.53 -13.54 -14.51
N LEU A 445 2.07 -12.52 -13.85
CA LEU A 445 1.42 -11.84 -12.72
C LEU A 445 1.11 -10.39 -13.06
N GLY A 446 -0.15 -10.05 -13.04
CA GLY A 446 -0.70 -8.71 -13.21
C GLY A 446 -1.70 -8.37 -12.12
N PHE A 447 -2.66 -7.51 -12.41
CA PHE A 447 -3.72 -7.14 -11.49
C PHE A 447 -4.89 -6.45 -12.20
N ARG A 448 -6.05 -6.44 -11.55
CA ARG A 448 -7.16 -5.55 -11.88
C ARG A 448 -7.56 -4.71 -10.69
N ILE A 449 -8.34 -3.66 -10.93
CA ILE A 449 -8.77 -2.72 -9.90
C ILE A 449 -10.24 -2.87 -9.57
N VAL A 450 -10.61 -2.51 -8.33
CA VAL A 450 -12.01 -2.33 -7.92
C VAL A 450 -12.23 -0.92 -7.36
N ARG A 451 -13.48 -0.46 -7.46
CA ARG A 451 -13.99 0.76 -6.84
C ARG A 451 -15.21 0.40 -5.99
N PRO A 452 -15.12 0.35 -4.66
CA PRO A 452 -16.29 0.17 -3.80
C PRO A 452 -17.28 1.32 -3.96
N VAL A 453 -18.58 1.03 -3.86
CA VAL A 453 -19.62 2.07 -3.82
C VAL A 453 -19.51 2.91 -2.56
N LYS A 454 -19.26 2.24 -1.42
CA LYS A 454 -19.01 2.90 -0.15
C LYS A 454 -17.59 3.43 -0.10
N ILE A 455 -17.44 4.74 0.12
CA ILE A 455 -16.13 5.36 0.32
C ILE A 455 -15.62 4.99 1.72
N PRO A 456 -14.43 4.38 1.83
CA PRO A 456 -13.83 4.07 3.12
C PRO A 456 -13.23 5.33 3.77
N SER A 457 -12.90 5.24 5.07
CA SER A 457 -12.19 6.30 5.77
C SER A 457 -10.76 6.51 5.24
N ALA A 458 -10.14 7.63 5.58
CA ALA A 458 -8.75 7.89 5.20
C ALA A 458 -7.78 6.83 5.76
N GLU A 459 -8.06 6.33 6.97
CA GLU A 459 -7.31 5.25 7.64
C GLU A 459 -7.42 3.92 6.87
N GLU A 460 -8.63 3.57 6.43
CA GLU A 460 -8.85 2.39 5.61
C GLU A 460 -8.18 2.53 4.24
N MET A 461 -8.26 3.70 3.60
CA MET A 461 -7.55 3.99 2.34
C MET A 461 -6.04 3.86 2.51
N TYR A 462 -5.49 4.43 3.60
CA TYR A 462 -4.07 4.30 3.92
C TYR A 462 -3.67 2.83 3.98
N PHE A 463 -4.45 2.02 4.70
CA PHE A 463 -4.18 0.61 4.85
C PHE A 463 -4.17 -0.13 3.50
N TYR A 464 -5.19 0.05 2.65
CA TYR A 464 -5.23 -0.60 1.34
C TYR A 464 -4.04 -0.24 0.45
N TRP A 465 -3.60 1.01 0.45
CA TRP A 465 -2.52 1.47 -0.42
C TRP A 465 -1.10 1.23 0.12
N ASN A 466 -0.96 0.92 1.41
CA ASN A 466 0.33 0.77 2.08
C ASN A 466 0.56 -0.58 2.78
N SER A 467 -0.42 -1.49 2.77
CA SER A 467 -0.35 -2.79 3.45
C SER A 467 0.82 -3.69 2.98
N ALA A 468 1.38 -3.42 1.81
CA ALA A 468 2.54 -4.13 1.31
C ALA A 468 3.88 -3.46 1.67
N ARG A 469 3.88 -2.21 2.17
CA ARG A 469 5.09 -1.44 2.49
C ARG A 469 5.68 -1.81 3.84
N ASP A 470 4.82 -2.08 4.82
CA ASP A 470 5.23 -2.25 6.21
C ASP A 470 5.96 -3.57 6.49
N VAL A 471 6.24 -4.33 5.45
CA VAL A 471 6.88 -5.65 5.50
C VAL A 471 8.14 -5.75 4.61
N TYR A 472 8.58 -4.63 4.00
CA TYR A 472 9.83 -4.58 3.22
C TYR A 472 10.98 -4.04 4.06
#